data_27535105a85991ef6983f58e4c29c0d6
#
_entry.id   27535105a85991ef6983f58e4c29c0d6
#
_cell.length_a   1.000
_cell.length_b   1.000
_cell.length_c   1.000
_cell.angle_alpha   90.00
_cell.angle_beta   90.00
_cell.angle_gamma   90.00
#
_symmetry.space_group_name_H-M   'P 1'
#
loop_
_entity.id
_entity.type
_entity.pdbx_description
1 polymer ?
#
loop_
_entity_poly.entity_id
_entity_poly.type
_entity_poly.pdbx_seq_one_letter_code
_entity_poly.pdbx_strand_id
1 'polypeptide(L)'
;MSYIAGDKGPAPTGLEPSTWLDGADHHCFLCRAAAMYDDQQIARRQCLVVDEGPHTLAVLNLYPYNNGHLLVAPRRHVGQLSELSDDEHLEAMHTLSRFTQLYAELIKAEGFNIGLNLNRPAGAGVPGHHHWHLVPRWTGDSNFMLVTGDARVISQSIDELWSAIQAKKGWPQRHKDTKKKHEEDLRKWGKG
;
A
#
# COMPACT_ATOMS: atom_id res chain seq x y z
N MET A 1 -1.89 24.69 -2.15
CA MET A 1 -2.45 23.46 -2.76
C MET A 1 -1.64 23.06 -3.99
N SER A 2 -0.33 22.79 -3.85
CA SER A 2 0.55 22.35 -4.95
C SER A 2 0.77 20.84 -5.00
N TYR A 3 -0.01 20.07 -4.21
CA TYR A 3 0.15 18.62 -4.08
C TYR A 3 -0.55 17.80 -5.19
N ILE A 4 -1.36 18.44 -6.03
CA ILE A 4 -2.17 17.75 -7.05
C ILE A 4 -1.49 17.73 -8.44
N ALA A 5 -0.33 18.34 -8.58
CA ALA A 5 0.44 18.33 -9.84
C ALA A 5 1.52 17.21 -9.83
N GLY A 6 1.17 16.03 -9.34
CA GLY A 6 2.11 14.93 -9.20
C GLY A 6 2.08 13.94 -10.35
N ASP A 7 2.58 14.32 -11.51
CA ASP A 7 2.91 13.37 -12.58
C ASP A 7 4.30 12.75 -12.45
N LYS A 8 4.98 12.96 -11.31
CA LYS A 8 6.33 12.41 -11.10
C LYS A 8 6.54 12.08 -9.65
N GLY A 9 6.11 10.89 -9.24
CA GLY A 9 6.82 10.25 -8.14
C GLY A 9 8.32 10.19 -8.54
N PRO A 10 9.27 10.43 -7.61
CA PRO A 10 10.67 10.31 -7.95
C PRO A 10 10.90 8.91 -8.50
N ALA A 11 11.28 8.83 -9.78
CA ALA A 11 11.82 7.60 -10.30
C ALA A 11 13.02 7.23 -9.42
N PRO A 12 13.14 5.98 -8.96
CA PRO A 12 14.35 5.53 -8.29
C PRO A 12 15.50 5.82 -9.24
N THR A 13 16.36 6.77 -8.89
CA THR A 13 17.47 7.18 -9.73
C THR A 13 18.43 6.00 -9.86
N GLY A 14 18.53 5.45 -11.06
CA GLY A 14 19.55 4.46 -11.40
C GLY A 14 19.11 2.99 -11.41
N LEU A 15 17.86 2.65 -11.08
CA LEU A 15 17.37 1.28 -11.18
C LEU A 15 16.20 1.22 -12.18
N GLU A 16 16.40 0.54 -13.28
CA GLU A 16 15.37 0.30 -14.29
C GLU A 16 14.82 -1.13 -14.15
N PRO A 17 13.49 -1.35 -14.34
CA PRO A 17 12.92 -2.68 -14.36
C PRO A 17 13.52 -3.53 -15.49
N SER A 18 13.89 -4.78 -15.18
CA SER A 18 14.27 -5.77 -16.18
C SER A 18 13.05 -6.29 -16.95
N THR A 19 11.88 -6.32 -16.27
CA THR A 19 10.62 -6.74 -16.90
C THR A 19 9.44 -6.01 -16.29
N TRP A 20 8.59 -5.44 -17.13
CA TRP A 20 7.32 -4.85 -16.74
C TRP A 20 6.20 -5.91 -16.78
N LEU A 21 5.21 -5.74 -15.90
CA LEU A 21 3.99 -6.53 -15.99
C LEU A 21 3.20 -6.13 -17.25
N ASP A 22 2.42 -7.06 -17.76
CA ASP A 22 1.57 -6.82 -18.93
C ASP A 22 0.57 -5.67 -18.68
N GLY A 23 0.45 -4.75 -19.64
CA GLY A 23 -0.38 -3.56 -19.51
C GLY A 23 0.14 -2.48 -18.54
N ALA A 24 1.39 -2.56 -18.08
CA ALA A 24 1.96 -1.56 -17.18
C ALA A 24 2.12 -0.19 -17.86
N ASP A 25 1.80 0.87 -17.13
CA ASP A 25 2.18 2.24 -17.48
C ASP A 25 3.56 2.56 -16.89
N HIS A 26 4.55 2.79 -17.75
CA HIS A 26 5.93 3.04 -17.37
C HIS A 26 6.14 4.37 -16.60
N HIS A 27 5.18 5.28 -16.67
CA HIS A 27 5.18 6.52 -15.89
C HIS A 27 4.52 6.37 -14.51
N CYS A 28 3.84 5.25 -14.26
CA CYS A 28 3.16 4.98 -13.01
C CYS A 28 4.13 4.39 -11.97
N PHE A 29 4.28 5.06 -10.82
CA PHE A 29 5.17 4.58 -9.76
C PHE A 29 4.72 3.24 -9.14
N LEU A 30 3.40 2.94 -9.13
CA LEU A 30 2.88 1.66 -8.67
C LEU A 30 3.20 0.52 -9.64
N CYS A 31 3.14 0.77 -10.96
CA CYS A 31 3.59 -0.19 -11.96
C CYS A 31 5.10 -0.45 -11.82
N ARG A 32 5.89 0.61 -11.59
CA ARG A 32 7.33 0.48 -11.31
C ARG A 32 7.58 -0.33 -10.04
N ALA A 33 6.81 -0.12 -8.99
CA ALA A 33 6.91 -0.88 -7.74
C ALA A 33 6.53 -2.36 -7.90
N ALA A 34 5.63 -2.67 -8.85
CA ALA A 34 5.19 -4.03 -9.16
C ALA A 34 6.08 -4.76 -10.18
N ALA A 35 6.99 -4.06 -10.85
CA ALA A 35 7.85 -4.60 -11.89
C ALA A 35 8.92 -5.55 -11.33
N MET A 36 9.56 -6.32 -12.21
CA MET A 36 10.68 -7.17 -11.86
C MET A 36 12.00 -6.46 -12.10
N TYR A 37 13.00 -6.75 -11.27
CA TYR A 37 14.32 -6.17 -11.31
C TYR A 37 15.38 -7.24 -11.11
N ASP A 38 16.57 -7.02 -11.64
CA ASP A 38 17.71 -7.93 -11.44
C ASP A 38 18.08 -8.02 -9.96
N ASP A 39 18.08 -6.87 -9.25
CA ASP A 39 18.15 -6.84 -7.79
C ASP A 39 16.80 -6.42 -7.18
N GLN A 40 15.95 -7.41 -6.93
CA GLN A 40 14.63 -7.20 -6.38
C GLN A 40 14.66 -6.64 -4.95
N GLN A 41 15.71 -6.90 -4.18
CA GLN A 41 15.80 -6.40 -2.81
C GLN A 41 16.07 -4.89 -2.78
N ILE A 42 17.01 -4.43 -3.61
CA ILE A 42 17.29 -3.00 -3.78
C ILE A 42 16.04 -2.29 -4.32
N ALA A 43 15.39 -2.86 -5.34
CA ALA A 43 14.19 -2.28 -5.94
C ALA A 43 13.06 -2.12 -4.93
N ARG A 44 12.78 -3.14 -4.12
CA ARG A 44 11.75 -3.07 -3.06
C ARG A 44 12.02 -1.94 -2.06
N ARG A 45 13.29 -1.74 -1.67
CA ARG A 45 13.64 -0.64 -0.79
C ARG A 45 13.45 0.72 -1.46
N GLN A 46 13.92 0.89 -2.69
CA GLN A 46 13.83 2.16 -3.41
C GLN A 46 12.39 2.52 -3.77
N CYS A 47 11.58 1.54 -4.13
CA CYS A 47 10.15 1.72 -4.39
C CYS A 47 9.29 1.68 -3.12
N LEU A 48 9.90 1.57 -1.93
CA LEU A 48 9.23 1.52 -0.62
C LEU A 48 8.20 0.38 -0.51
N VAL A 49 8.40 -0.71 -1.23
CA VAL A 49 7.52 -1.88 -1.18
C VAL A 49 7.76 -2.62 0.13
N VAL A 50 6.73 -2.72 0.96
CA VAL A 50 6.78 -3.39 2.27
C VAL A 50 6.16 -4.78 2.25
N ASP A 51 5.24 -5.02 1.33
CA ASP A 51 4.62 -6.33 1.13
C ASP A 51 4.21 -6.52 -0.32
N GLU A 52 4.19 -7.77 -0.78
CA GLU A 52 3.85 -8.12 -2.16
C GLU A 52 3.17 -9.47 -2.21
N GLY A 53 2.06 -9.55 -2.93
CA GLY A 53 1.29 -10.71 -3.16
C GLY A 53 1.12 -11.13 -4.60
N PRO A 54 0.37 -12.21 -4.87
CA PRO A 54 0.02 -12.59 -6.22
C PRO A 54 -0.76 -11.50 -6.96
N HIS A 55 -1.64 -10.76 -6.27
CA HIS A 55 -2.56 -9.80 -6.89
C HIS A 55 -2.31 -8.36 -6.47
N THR A 56 -1.75 -8.13 -5.28
CA THR A 56 -1.58 -6.79 -4.72
C THR A 56 -0.15 -6.54 -4.21
N LEU A 57 0.20 -5.28 -4.06
CA LEU A 57 1.40 -4.82 -3.36
C LEU A 57 1.03 -3.75 -2.35
N ALA A 58 1.87 -3.63 -1.31
CA ALA A 58 1.77 -2.57 -0.32
C ALA A 58 3.04 -1.71 -0.33
N VAL A 59 2.86 -0.39 -0.45
CA VAL A 59 3.93 0.59 -0.62
C VAL A 59 3.78 1.69 0.42
N LEU A 60 4.85 2.08 1.10
CA LEU A 60 4.82 3.28 1.93
C LEU A 60 4.70 4.52 1.04
N ASN A 61 3.77 5.41 1.39
CA ASN A 61 3.59 6.65 0.64
C ASN A 61 4.78 7.59 0.90
N LEU A 62 5.47 7.99 -0.16
CA LEU A 62 6.61 8.93 -0.07
C LEU A 62 6.19 10.31 0.46
N TYR A 63 4.92 10.71 0.23
CA TYR A 63 4.31 11.95 0.70
C TYR A 63 3.18 11.64 1.69
N PRO A 64 3.48 11.19 2.89
CA PRO A 64 2.50 10.64 3.79
C PRO A 64 1.58 11.72 4.38
N TYR A 65 0.27 11.39 4.52
CA TYR A 65 -0.66 12.23 5.29
C TYR A 65 -0.39 12.16 6.79
N ASN A 66 0.12 11.02 7.26
CA ASN A 66 0.57 10.80 8.62
C ASN A 66 1.65 9.71 8.63
N ASN A 67 2.36 9.53 9.76
CA ASN A 67 3.37 8.48 9.87
C ASN A 67 2.78 7.11 9.52
N GLY A 68 3.49 6.33 8.70
CA GLY A 68 3.04 5.01 8.27
C GLY A 68 1.93 5.00 7.21
N HIS A 69 1.65 6.12 6.53
CA HIS A 69 0.70 6.14 5.42
C HIS A 69 1.08 5.09 4.37
N LEU A 70 0.23 4.08 4.23
CA LEU A 70 0.42 2.95 3.33
C LEU A 70 -0.55 3.04 2.16
N LEU A 71 -0.07 2.65 1.00
CA LEU A 71 -0.87 2.41 -0.20
C LEU A 71 -0.94 0.90 -0.44
N VAL A 72 -2.15 0.38 -0.70
CA VAL A 72 -2.37 -1.00 -1.15
C VAL A 72 -3.00 -0.95 -2.53
N ALA A 73 -2.35 -1.55 -3.51
CA ALA A 73 -2.74 -1.45 -4.92
C ALA A 73 -2.74 -2.82 -5.59
N PRO A 74 -3.54 -3.05 -6.64
CA PRO A 74 -3.36 -4.20 -7.52
C PRO A 74 -1.99 -4.12 -8.19
N ARG A 75 -1.42 -5.25 -8.55
CA ARG A 75 -0.13 -5.27 -9.26
C ARG A 75 -0.27 -4.83 -10.71
N ARG A 76 -1.40 -5.12 -11.36
CA ARG A 76 -1.69 -4.69 -12.73
C ARG A 76 -2.19 -3.25 -12.75
N HIS A 77 -1.95 -2.55 -13.84
CA HIS A 77 -2.41 -1.17 -14.04
C HIS A 77 -3.91 -1.14 -14.32
N VAL A 78 -4.70 -0.74 -13.35
CA VAL A 78 -6.16 -0.64 -13.43
C VAL A 78 -6.66 0.50 -12.57
N GLY A 79 -7.53 1.36 -13.13
CA GLY A 79 -7.98 2.59 -12.46
C GLY A 79 -9.32 2.47 -11.74
N GLN A 80 -10.22 1.64 -12.26
CA GLN A 80 -11.59 1.57 -11.75
C GLN A 80 -11.77 0.45 -10.74
N LEU A 81 -12.53 0.72 -9.68
CA LEU A 81 -12.86 -0.27 -8.66
C LEU A 81 -13.62 -1.47 -9.26
N SER A 82 -14.49 -1.21 -10.23
CA SER A 82 -15.30 -2.23 -10.92
C SER A 82 -14.51 -3.16 -11.85
N GLU A 83 -13.26 -2.83 -12.14
CA GLU A 83 -12.38 -3.64 -13.00
C GLU A 83 -11.51 -4.61 -12.20
N LEU A 84 -11.54 -4.51 -10.86
CA LEU A 84 -10.82 -5.42 -9.99
C LEU A 84 -11.52 -6.79 -9.96
N SER A 85 -10.73 -7.85 -9.94
CA SER A 85 -11.23 -9.20 -9.69
C SER A 85 -11.56 -9.42 -8.21
N ASP A 86 -12.35 -10.44 -7.92
CA ASP A 86 -12.69 -10.83 -6.54
C ASP A 86 -11.41 -11.17 -5.73
N ASP A 87 -10.42 -11.81 -6.36
CA ASP A 87 -9.14 -12.14 -5.72
C ASP A 87 -8.34 -10.86 -5.37
N GLU A 88 -8.34 -9.85 -6.24
CA GLU A 88 -7.70 -8.55 -5.97
C GLU A 88 -8.39 -7.81 -4.82
N HIS A 89 -9.73 -7.77 -4.81
CA HIS A 89 -10.52 -7.20 -3.72
C HIS A 89 -10.22 -7.90 -2.39
N LEU A 90 -10.29 -9.22 -2.39
CA LEU A 90 -10.08 -10.02 -1.19
C LEU A 90 -8.66 -9.85 -0.64
N GLU A 91 -7.65 -9.92 -1.51
CA GLU A 91 -6.26 -9.76 -1.09
C GLU A 91 -5.97 -8.35 -0.58
N ALA A 92 -6.54 -7.31 -1.21
CA ALA A 92 -6.39 -5.93 -0.73
C ALA A 92 -6.97 -5.77 0.69
N MET A 93 -8.17 -6.29 0.95
CA MET A 93 -8.80 -6.24 2.27
C MET A 93 -8.01 -7.03 3.32
N HIS A 94 -7.49 -8.20 2.99
CA HIS A 94 -6.62 -8.96 3.88
C HIS A 94 -5.31 -8.22 4.18
N THR A 95 -4.72 -7.58 3.18
CA THR A 95 -3.50 -6.80 3.35
C THR A 95 -3.75 -5.59 4.26
N LEU A 96 -4.82 -4.82 4.02
CA LEU A 96 -5.24 -3.72 4.89
C LEU A 96 -5.46 -4.18 6.33
N SER A 97 -6.25 -5.25 6.54
CA SER A 97 -6.51 -5.82 7.87
C SER A 97 -5.23 -6.22 8.59
N ARG A 98 -4.30 -6.86 7.89
CA ARG A 98 -3.02 -7.29 8.43
C ARG A 98 -2.14 -6.10 8.84
N PHE A 99 -2.10 -5.04 8.02
CA PHE A 99 -1.32 -3.85 8.34
C PHE A 99 -1.93 -3.03 9.49
N THR A 100 -3.24 -3.04 9.73
CA THR A 100 -3.80 -2.42 10.94
C THR A 100 -3.27 -3.08 12.20
N GLN A 101 -3.19 -4.41 12.25
CA GLN A 101 -2.64 -5.15 13.38
C GLN A 101 -1.14 -4.88 13.55
N LEU A 102 -0.38 -4.95 12.45
CA LEU A 102 1.06 -4.68 12.47
C LEU A 102 1.36 -3.27 13.00
N TYR A 103 0.64 -2.27 12.56
CA TYR A 103 0.86 -0.88 12.95
C TYR A 103 0.42 -0.59 14.39
N ALA A 104 -0.64 -1.24 14.87
CA ALA A 104 -1.02 -1.16 16.28
C ALA A 104 0.11 -1.68 17.19
N GLU A 105 0.84 -2.72 16.76
CA GLU A 105 1.98 -3.24 17.52
C GLU A 105 3.27 -2.44 17.29
N LEU A 106 3.60 -2.13 16.04
CA LEU A 106 4.92 -1.59 15.65
C LEU A 106 5.08 -0.11 16.00
N ILE A 107 4.08 0.69 15.66
CA ILE A 107 4.09 2.16 15.82
C ILE A 107 3.03 2.65 16.79
N LYS A 108 2.36 1.74 17.50
CA LYS A 108 1.33 2.05 18.49
C LYS A 108 0.19 2.91 17.93
N ALA A 109 -0.20 2.63 16.67
CA ALA A 109 -1.35 3.29 16.07
C ALA A 109 -2.62 2.97 16.86
N GLU A 110 -3.40 4.01 17.21
CA GLU A 110 -4.63 3.90 18.03
C GLU A 110 -5.87 3.75 17.15
N GLY A 111 -5.77 4.16 15.88
CA GLY A 111 -6.86 4.09 14.91
C GLY A 111 -6.35 4.17 13.48
N PHE A 112 -7.28 4.04 12.52
CA PHE A 112 -6.95 4.06 11.09
C PHE A 112 -8.05 4.73 10.29
N ASN A 113 -7.64 5.56 9.31
CA ASN A 113 -8.51 5.94 8.22
C ASN A 113 -8.16 5.07 7.01
N ILE A 114 -9.14 4.35 6.49
CA ILE A 114 -8.99 3.49 5.32
C ILE A 114 -9.99 3.96 4.26
N GLY A 115 -9.53 4.14 3.03
CA GLY A 115 -10.36 4.60 1.94
C GLY A 115 -9.60 4.68 0.63
N LEU A 116 -10.26 5.19 -0.40
CA LEU A 116 -9.70 5.36 -1.72
C LEU A 116 -10.21 6.64 -2.37
N ASN A 117 -9.44 7.18 -3.29
CA ASN A 117 -9.82 8.31 -4.13
C ASN A 117 -10.04 7.80 -5.55
N LEU A 118 -11.27 7.86 -6.05
CA LEU A 118 -11.59 7.49 -7.43
C LEU A 118 -11.62 8.73 -8.31
N ASN A 119 -10.79 8.73 -9.33
CA ASN A 119 -10.64 9.82 -10.29
C ASN A 119 -10.13 11.16 -9.71
N ARG A 120 -9.73 12.08 -10.59
CA ARG A 120 -9.15 13.38 -10.22
C ARG A 120 -10.05 14.25 -9.31
N PRO A 121 -11.37 14.35 -9.52
CA PRO A 121 -12.22 15.16 -8.65
C PRO A 121 -12.25 14.70 -7.19
N ALA A 122 -12.01 13.41 -6.94
CA ALA A 122 -11.91 12.85 -5.59
C ALA A 122 -10.50 12.98 -4.99
N GLY A 123 -9.54 13.57 -5.70
CA GLY A 123 -8.18 13.78 -5.23
C GLY A 123 -7.21 12.64 -5.55
N ALA A 124 -7.53 11.74 -6.50
CA ALA A 124 -6.60 10.71 -6.92
C ALA A 124 -5.35 11.32 -7.57
N GLY A 125 -4.18 11.09 -6.99
CA GLY A 125 -2.89 11.50 -7.54
C GLY A 125 -2.51 10.70 -8.79
N VAL A 126 -2.90 9.41 -8.82
CA VAL A 126 -2.70 8.49 -9.95
C VAL A 126 -4.04 7.85 -10.29
N PRO A 127 -4.92 8.55 -11.04
CA PRO A 127 -6.27 8.06 -11.31
C PRO A 127 -6.32 6.79 -12.16
N GLY A 128 -5.27 6.52 -12.96
CA GLY A 128 -5.15 5.32 -13.78
C GLY A 128 -4.71 4.06 -13.04
N HIS A 129 -4.30 4.17 -11.78
CA HIS A 129 -3.90 3.02 -10.98
C HIS A 129 -4.59 3.05 -9.62
N HIS A 130 -5.56 2.18 -9.44
CA HIS A 130 -6.35 2.04 -8.21
C HIS A 130 -5.45 1.77 -7.00
N HIS A 131 -5.69 2.47 -5.89
CA HIS A 131 -4.97 2.22 -4.65
C HIS A 131 -5.78 2.64 -3.43
N TRP A 132 -5.76 1.78 -2.44
CA TRP A 132 -6.31 2.03 -1.11
C TRP A 132 -5.29 2.80 -0.28
N HIS A 133 -5.77 3.76 0.51
CA HIS A 133 -5.01 4.43 1.54
C HIS A 133 -5.29 3.79 2.90
N LEU A 134 -4.25 3.51 3.66
CA LEU A 134 -4.32 3.19 5.08
C LEU A 134 -3.48 4.23 5.82
N VAL A 135 -4.14 5.06 6.60
CA VAL A 135 -3.51 6.17 7.34
C VAL A 135 -3.66 5.91 8.83
N PRO A 136 -2.57 5.59 9.55
CA PRO A 136 -2.59 5.44 11.00
C PRO A 136 -2.94 6.74 11.69
N ARG A 137 -3.61 6.64 12.84
CA ARG A 137 -4.06 7.77 13.63
C ARG A 137 -3.71 7.57 15.11
N TRP A 138 -3.46 8.68 15.78
CA TRP A 138 -3.22 8.76 17.23
C TRP A 138 -4.05 9.87 17.84
N THR A 139 -4.38 9.74 19.12
CA THR A 139 -5.02 10.82 19.87
C THR A 139 -4.13 12.05 19.85
N GLY A 140 -4.65 13.17 19.36
CA GLY A 140 -3.91 14.44 19.24
C GLY A 140 -2.95 14.55 18.06
N ASP A 141 -2.99 13.65 17.08
CA ASP A 141 -2.17 13.71 15.86
C ASP A 141 -2.50 14.90 14.95
N SER A 142 -3.67 15.51 15.12
CA SER A 142 -4.06 16.77 14.50
C SER A 142 -3.91 17.89 15.53
N ASN A 143 -2.87 18.69 15.41
CA ASN A 143 -2.61 19.80 16.31
C ASN A 143 -2.64 21.15 15.60
N PHE A 144 -2.47 22.23 16.36
CA PHE A 144 -2.53 23.61 15.91
C PHE A 144 -1.49 23.92 14.79
N MET A 145 -0.36 23.22 14.72
CA MET A 145 0.67 23.41 13.68
C MET A 145 0.14 23.11 12.29
N LEU A 146 -0.80 22.17 12.17
CA LEU A 146 -1.45 21.83 10.90
C LEU A 146 -2.34 23.01 10.42
N VAL A 147 -2.99 23.69 11.38
CA VAL A 147 -3.94 24.78 11.09
C VAL A 147 -3.21 26.08 10.83
N THR A 148 -2.10 26.34 11.51
CA THR A 148 -1.39 27.63 11.45
C THR A 148 -0.16 27.62 10.56
N GLY A 149 0.49 26.46 10.35
CA GLY A 149 1.76 26.37 9.63
C GLY A 149 1.73 25.49 8.38
N ASP A 150 0.59 24.86 8.06
CA ASP A 150 0.47 23.85 6.99
C ASP A 150 1.61 22.77 7.06
N ALA A 151 2.13 22.57 8.27
CA ALA A 151 3.27 21.71 8.55
C ALA A 151 2.84 20.48 9.36
N ARG A 152 3.18 19.30 8.87
CA ARG A 152 3.03 18.03 9.60
C ARG A 152 4.38 17.59 10.16
N VAL A 153 4.41 17.31 11.44
CA VAL A 153 5.58 16.69 12.06
C VAL A 153 5.44 15.18 11.95
N ILE A 154 6.32 14.55 11.16
CA ILE A 154 6.42 13.09 11.06
C ILE A 154 7.55 12.67 11.99
N SER A 155 7.23 11.88 13.00
CA SER A 155 8.14 11.54 14.09
C SER A 155 9.16 10.44 13.75
N GLN A 156 9.01 9.78 12.61
CA GLN A 156 9.86 8.67 12.20
C GLN A 156 10.18 8.80 10.70
N SER A 157 11.42 8.50 10.30
CA SER A 157 11.79 8.48 8.89
C SER A 157 11.12 7.28 8.16
N ILE A 158 10.81 7.46 6.88
CA ILE A 158 10.25 6.39 6.05
C ILE A 158 11.20 5.18 6.01
N ASP A 159 12.51 5.42 5.97
CA ASP A 159 13.54 4.38 5.94
C ASP A 159 13.57 3.55 7.22
N GLU A 160 13.45 4.20 8.38
CA GLU A 160 13.36 3.50 9.67
C GLU A 160 12.09 2.65 9.75
N LEU A 161 10.95 3.20 9.34
CA LEU A 161 9.69 2.46 9.33
C LEU A 161 9.75 1.28 8.36
N TRP A 162 10.27 1.47 7.14
CA TRP A 162 10.45 0.40 6.17
C TRP A 162 11.30 -0.72 6.77
N SER A 163 12.43 -0.38 7.39
CA SER A 163 13.35 -1.34 8.03
C SER A 163 12.68 -2.08 9.19
N ALA A 164 11.90 -1.38 10.01
CA ALA A 164 11.16 -1.98 11.12
C ALA A 164 10.07 -2.97 10.65
N ILE A 165 9.37 -2.64 9.57
CA ILE A 165 8.39 -3.55 8.94
C ILE A 165 9.11 -4.80 8.42
N GLN A 166 10.25 -4.64 7.72
CA GLN A 166 11.01 -5.78 7.20
C GLN A 166 11.59 -6.66 8.31
N ALA A 167 11.99 -6.09 9.45
CA ALA A 167 12.49 -6.84 10.60
C ALA A 167 11.42 -7.73 11.25
N LYS A 168 10.14 -7.40 11.10
CA LYS A 168 8.99 -8.23 11.52
C LYS A 168 8.69 -9.38 10.54
N LYS A 169 9.63 -9.79 9.71
CA LYS A 169 9.52 -10.99 8.83
C LYS A 169 9.29 -12.24 9.70
N GLY A 170 8.08 -12.74 9.68
CA GLY A 170 7.52 -13.77 10.57
C GLY A 170 6.14 -13.39 11.06
N TRP A 171 5.76 -12.14 10.93
CA TRP A 171 4.36 -11.70 11.01
C TRP A 171 3.55 -12.54 10.03
N PRO A 172 2.33 -12.99 10.38
CA PRO A 172 1.62 -14.01 9.65
C PRO A 172 1.63 -13.68 8.16
N GLN A 173 2.58 -14.31 7.47
CA GLN A 173 2.63 -14.27 6.03
C GLN A 173 1.33 -14.91 5.58
N ARG A 174 0.60 -14.18 4.72
CA ARG A 174 -0.56 -14.61 3.94
C ARG A 174 -0.99 -16.04 4.24
N HIS A 175 -2.16 -16.16 4.73
CA HIS A 175 -2.80 -17.44 4.95
C HIS A 175 -2.69 -18.35 3.72
N LYS A 176 -1.64 -19.16 3.66
CA LYS A 176 -1.70 -20.42 2.90
C LYS A 176 -2.85 -21.30 3.41
N ASP A 177 -3.31 -21.02 4.64
CA ASP A 177 -4.34 -21.77 5.33
C ASP A 177 -5.78 -21.27 5.08
N THR A 178 -5.98 -20.05 4.58
CA THR A 178 -7.36 -19.57 4.31
C THR A 178 -8.02 -20.29 3.14
N LYS A 179 -7.29 -20.64 2.09
CA LYS A 179 -7.85 -21.49 1.03
C LYS A 179 -8.32 -22.82 1.57
N LYS A 180 -7.47 -23.47 2.40
CA LYS A 180 -7.79 -24.78 2.98
C LYS A 180 -8.96 -24.70 3.96
N LYS A 181 -8.99 -23.68 4.80
CA LYS A 181 -10.07 -23.46 5.76
C LYS A 181 -11.37 -23.06 5.06
N HIS A 182 -11.33 -22.22 4.04
CA HIS A 182 -12.50 -21.83 3.26
C HIS A 182 -13.06 -23.01 2.46
N GLU A 183 -12.22 -23.85 1.87
CA GLU A 183 -12.63 -25.10 1.23
C GLU A 183 -13.20 -26.10 2.23
N GLU A 184 -12.65 -26.19 3.43
CA GLU A 184 -13.19 -27.04 4.52
C GLU A 184 -14.53 -26.52 5.04
N ASP A 185 -14.68 -25.21 5.18
CA ASP A 185 -15.93 -24.58 5.63
C ASP A 185 -17.01 -24.69 4.55
N LEU A 186 -16.70 -24.47 3.28
CA LEU A 186 -17.64 -24.72 2.17
C LEU A 186 -18.10 -26.19 2.07
N ARG A 187 -17.20 -27.14 2.36
CA ARG A 187 -17.57 -28.58 2.42
C ARG A 187 -18.50 -28.91 3.59
N LYS A 188 -18.45 -28.13 4.69
CA LYS A 188 -19.35 -28.29 5.83
C LYS A 188 -20.75 -27.74 5.54
N TRP A 189 -20.83 -26.64 4.78
CA TRP A 189 -22.11 -25.99 4.42
C TRP A 189 -22.83 -26.68 3.27
N GLY A 190 -22.13 -27.42 2.40
CA GLY A 190 -22.71 -28.12 1.25
C GLY A 190 -23.30 -29.51 1.57
N LYS A 191 -23.40 -29.89 2.85
CA LYS A 191 -23.95 -31.19 3.30
C LYS A 191 -25.23 -31.05 4.15
N GLY A 192 -25.95 -29.93 4.02
CA GLY A 192 -27.24 -29.72 4.65
C GLY A 192 -28.37 -29.65 3.64
#